data_6830cb33e7f5c87241736b46dcc056ed
#
_entry.id   6830cb33e7f5c87241736b46dcc056ed
#
_cell.length_a   1.000
_cell.length_b   1.000
_cell.length_c   1.000
_cell.angle_alpha   90.00
_cell.angle_beta   90.00
_cell.angle_gamma   90.00
#
_symmetry.space_group_name_H-M   'P 1'
#
loop_
_entity.id
_entity.type
_entity.pdbx_description
1 polymer ?
#
loop_
_entity_poly.entity_id
_entity_poly.type
_entity_poly.pdbx_seq_one_letter_code
_entity_poly.pdbx_strand_id
1 'polypeptide(L)'
;MSDAPIYPCTLSLHRKIADFPIGNVPFSQHGGWLPSDFVIRYPWDLLRANELYISFLTDNLIQGEVHSSAVIEGIVHIGPGTRILPGVFIEGNVIIGANCKIGPNCYIRGNTSIGDNCHIGQSVEIKNCLILSNTNVGHLSYIGDSVLGEKVNLGAGTTTSNLRHDGKNHLSMVGGTLVDTGRRKFGTIIGDHVHTGINTSIYPGRKLWPNTTTRPGEIVQKDIQSPISNL
;
A
#
# COMPACT_ATOMS: atom_id res chain seq x y z
N MET A 1 14.43 -17.14 8.98
CA MET A 1 13.17 -16.38 8.84
C MET A 1 12.04 -17.32 9.23
N SER A 2 11.12 -16.91 10.11
CA SER A 2 10.03 -17.79 10.51
C SER A 2 9.03 -17.93 9.36
N ASP A 3 8.58 -19.15 9.09
CA ASP A 3 7.47 -19.44 8.17
C ASP A 3 6.10 -18.99 8.72
N ALA A 4 6.11 -18.24 9.82
CA ALA A 4 4.89 -17.77 10.45
C ALA A 4 4.16 -16.77 9.53
N PRO A 5 2.85 -16.88 9.34
CA PRO A 5 2.08 -15.90 8.62
C PRO A 5 2.15 -14.55 9.34
N ILE A 6 2.12 -13.44 8.57
CA ILE A 6 1.93 -12.10 9.14
C ILE A 6 0.61 -12.12 9.91
N TYR A 7 0.71 -11.92 11.20
CA TYR A 7 -0.40 -12.09 12.14
C TYR A 7 -1.54 -11.10 11.92
N PRO A 8 -2.76 -11.60 11.96
CA PRO A 8 -3.24 -12.90 11.54
C PRO A 8 -3.62 -12.77 10.07
N CYS A 9 -3.11 -13.45 9.11
CA CYS A 9 -3.50 -13.52 7.69
C CYS A 9 -4.35 -12.37 7.10
N THR A 10 -4.21 -11.16 7.65
CA THR A 10 -5.10 -10.02 7.35
C THR A 10 -4.82 -9.40 5.98
N LEU A 11 -3.66 -9.68 5.41
CA LEU A 11 -3.25 -9.13 4.14
C LEU A 11 -3.30 -10.18 3.02
N SER A 12 -2.92 -11.41 3.31
CA SER A 12 -2.96 -12.52 2.36
C SER A 12 -3.23 -13.84 3.05
N LEU A 13 -3.98 -14.74 2.40
CA LEU A 13 -4.27 -16.09 2.89
C LEU A 13 -3.18 -17.11 2.53
N HIS A 14 -2.31 -16.79 1.56
CA HIS A 14 -1.36 -17.77 1.02
C HIS A 14 0.09 -17.32 1.05
N ARG A 15 0.34 -16.00 1.21
CA ARG A 15 1.69 -15.45 1.09
C ARG A 15 2.43 -15.50 2.43
N LYS A 16 3.60 -16.13 2.45
CA LYS A 16 4.50 -16.12 3.59
C LYS A 16 5.20 -14.76 3.70
N ILE A 17 5.70 -14.40 4.89
CA ILE A 17 6.48 -13.16 5.12
C ILE A 17 7.64 -13.05 4.13
N ALA A 18 8.36 -14.14 3.90
CA ALA A 18 9.50 -14.19 2.97
C ALA A 18 9.15 -13.78 1.53
N ASP A 19 7.89 -13.96 1.13
CA ASP A 19 7.40 -13.71 -0.23
C ASP A 19 6.71 -12.35 -0.38
N PHE A 20 6.55 -11.59 0.72
CA PHE A 20 6.02 -10.24 0.61
C PHE A 20 7.00 -9.33 -0.11
N PRO A 21 6.55 -8.59 -1.14
CA PRO A 21 7.43 -7.66 -1.83
C PRO A 21 7.67 -6.42 -0.97
N ILE A 22 8.93 -6.03 -0.92
CA ILE A 22 9.40 -4.75 -0.40
C ILE A 22 10.08 -4.04 -1.56
N GLY A 23 9.62 -2.85 -1.94
CA GLY A 23 10.15 -2.21 -3.14
C GLY A 23 10.02 -3.09 -4.40
N ASN A 24 8.94 -3.87 -4.52
CA ASN A 24 8.65 -4.81 -5.60
C ASN A 24 9.58 -6.04 -5.71
N VAL A 25 10.38 -6.30 -4.70
CA VAL A 25 11.25 -7.49 -4.63
C VAL A 25 10.84 -8.34 -3.43
N PRO A 26 10.68 -9.66 -3.54
CA PRO A 26 10.36 -10.53 -2.41
C PRO A 26 11.33 -10.34 -1.24
N PHE A 27 10.82 -10.27 -0.02
CA PHE A 27 11.62 -10.02 1.17
C PHE A 27 12.80 -10.99 1.30
N SER A 28 12.60 -12.27 0.94
CA SER A 28 13.64 -13.29 0.93
C SER A 28 14.84 -12.99 0.01
N GLN A 29 14.67 -12.14 -0.99
CA GLN A 29 15.70 -11.82 -2.00
C GLN A 29 16.52 -10.57 -1.65
N HIS A 30 16.21 -9.92 -0.56
CA HIS A 30 16.85 -8.64 -0.21
C HIS A 30 18.24 -8.73 0.44
N GLY A 31 18.79 -9.88 0.68
CA GLY A 31 20.21 -10.02 1.03
C GLY A 31 20.74 -9.25 2.26
N GLY A 32 19.92 -9.07 3.31
CA GLY A 32 20.43 -8.62 4.61
C GLY A 32 20.65 -7.10 4.79
N TRP A 33 20.02 -6.27 3.99
CA TRP A 33 20.07 -4.79 4.14
C TRP A 33 19.25 -4.24 5.33
N LEU A 34 18.29 -5.00 5.84
CA LEU A 34 17.56 -4.61 7.05
C LEU A 34 18.45 -4.77 8.28
N PRO A 35 18.29 -3.91 9.31
CA PRO A 35 18.92 -4.12 10.59
C PRO A 35 18.69 -5.53 11.12
N SER A 36 19.70 -6.15 11.75
CA SER A 36 19.62 -7.54 12.20
C SER A 36 18.51 -7.82 13.22
N ASP A 37 18.06 -6.78 13.90
CA ASP A 37 16.96 -6.78 14.88
C ASP A 37 15.60 -6.45 14.27
N PHE A 38 15.54 -6.15 12.97
CA PHE A 38 14.28 -5.81 12.30
C PHE A 38 13.41 -7.05 12.12
N VAL A 39 12.24 -7.02 12.70
CA VAL A 39 11.28 -8.14 12.65
C VAL A 39 9.95 -7.65 12.06
N ILE A 40 9.45 -8.35 11.06
CA ILE A 40 8.10 -8.16 10.55
C ILE A 40 7.17 -9.09 11.34
N ARG A 41 6.34 -8.52 12.20
CA ARG A 41 5.33 -9.23 13.00
C ARG A 41 3.92 -8.95 12.52
N TYR A 42 3.68 -7.72 12.12
CA TYR A 42 2.37 -7.20 11.75
C TYR A 42 2.38 -6.62 10.34
N PRO A 43 1.25 -6.54 9.66
CA PRO A 43 1.18 -5.98 8.30
C PRO A 43 1.74 -4.56 8.19
N TRP A 44 1.63 -3.75 9.24
CA TRP A 44 2.18 -2.37 9.23
C TRP A 44 3.70 -2.32 9.34
N ASP A 45 4.36 -3.39 9.76
CA ASP A 45 5.83 -3.46 9.74
C ASP A 45 6.38 -3.47 8.31
N LEU A 46 5.56 -3.93 7.35
CA LEU A 46 5.88 -3.87 5.93
C LEU A 46 6.05 -2.42 5.43
N LEU A 47 5.27 -1.47 5.95
CA LEU A 47 5.45 -0.05 5.61
C LEU A 47 6.83 0.43 6.05
N ARG A 48 7.26 0.08 7.27
CA ARG A 48 8.58 0.47 7.76
C ARG A 48 9.70 -0.18 6.95
N ALA A 49 9.55 -1.45 6.59
CA ALA A 49 10.49 -2.12 5.71
C ALA A 49 10.59 -1.42 4.35
N ASN A 50 9.44 -1.09 3.76
CA ASN A 50 9.36 -0.39 2.49
C ASN A 50 9.98 1.02 2.56
N GLU A 51 9.68 1.78 3.59
CA GLU A 51 10.27 3.10 3.86
C GLU A 51 11.80 3.04 3.90
N LEU A 52 12.34 2.07 4.64
CA LEU A 52 13.78 1.86 4.75
C LEU A 52 14.38 1.50 3.38
N TYR A 53 13.80 0.54 2.67
CA TYR A 53 14.32 0.12 1.37
C TYR A 53 14.34 1.27 0.35
N ILE A 54 13.23 1.98 0.23
CA ILE A 54 13.11 3.08 -0.72
C ILE A 54 14.04 4.25 -0.37
N SER A 55 14.35 4.45 0.92
CA SER A 55 15.30 5.51 1.34
C SER A 55 16.73 5.26 0.87
N PHE A 56 17.10 4.04 0.47
CA PHE A 56 18.41 3.71 -0.08
C PHE A 56 18.52 3.92 -1.59
N LEU A 57 17.46 4.31 -2.27
CA LEU A 57 17.53 4.63 -3.70
C LEU A 57 18.39 5.88 -3.92
N THR A 58 19.38 5.79 -4.79
CA THR A 58 20.31 6.88 -5.12
C THR A 58 20.17 7.39 -6.54
N ASP A 59 19.67 6.56 -7.44
CA ASP A 59 19.67 6.85 -8.87
C ASP A 59 18.29 6.55 -9.49
N ASN A 60 17.93 7.28 -10.53
CA ASN A 60 16.73 7.02 -11.30
C ASN A 60 16.92 5.79 -12.21
N LEU A 61 15.90 4.93 -12.26
CA LEU A 61 15.81 3.82 -13.21
C LEU A 61 14.46 3.90 -13.93
N ILE A 62 14.43 4.48 -15.12
CA ILE A 62 13.20 4.68 -15.90
C ILE A 62 13.25 3.79 -17.14
N GLN A 63 12.45 2.71 -17.13
CA GLN A 63 12.30 1.77 -18.24
C GLN A 63 10.92 1.90 -18.91
N GLY A 64 10.02 2.68 -18.33
CA GLY A 64 8.68 2.98 -18.84
C GLY A 64 8.62 4.29 -19.61
N GLU A 65 7.42 4.67 -20.00
CA GLU A 65 7.12 5.91 -20.72
C GLU A 65 6.67 7.00 -19.74
N VAL A 66 7.34 8.16 -19.77
CA VAL A 66 6.97 9.32 -18.94
C VAL A 66 6.53 10.46 -19.85
N HIS A 67 5.27 10.90 -19.69
CA HIS A 67 4.76 12.04 -20.45
C HIS A 67 5.49 13.33 -20.10
N SER A 68 5.75 14.18 -21.09
CA SER A 68 6.55 15.41 -20.93
C SER A 68 5.96 16.43 -19.96
N SER A 69 4.68 16.35 -19.63
CA SER A 69 4.01 17.21 -18.63
C SER A 69 3.94 16.56 -17.23
N ALA A 70 4.48 15.36 -17.04
CA ALA A 70 4.64 14.79 -15.70
C ALA A 70 5.82 15.46 -14.99
N VAL A 71 5.69 15.68 -13.69
CA VAL A 71 6.73 16.29 -12.85
C VAL A 71 7.20 15.25 -11.85
N ILE A 72 8.51 15.06 -11.78
CA ILE A 72 9.14 14.11 -10.85
C ILE A 72 10.16 14.88 -10.01
N GLU A 73 9.90 14.94 -8.69
CA GLU A 73 10.75 15.57 -7.68
C GLU A 73 11.20 14.51 -6.66
N GLY A 74 12.23 13.74 -7.03
CA GLY A 74 12.78 12.64 -6.21
C GLY A 74 13.40 11.54 -7.06
N ILE A 75 13.74 10.43 -6.44
CA ILE A 75 14.31 9.26 -7.08
C ILE A 75 13.22 8.27 -7.45
N VAL A 76 13.15 7.88 -8.72
CA VAL A 76 12.11 6.96 -9.19
C VAL A 76 12.70 5.74 -9.90
N HIS A 77 12.13 4.57 -9.60
CA HIS A 77 12.27 3.38 -10.41
C HIS A 77 10.93 3.09 -11.09
N ILE A 78 10.90 3.08 -12.40
CA ILE A 78 9.70 2.87 -13.23
C ILE A 78 9.97 1.68 -14.14
N GLY A 79 9.21 0.61 -13.95
CA GLY A 79 9.37 -0.66 -14.67
C GLY A 79 8.92 -0.58 -16.15
N PRO A 80 9.32 -1.58 -16.95
CA PRO A 80 9.03 -1.62 -18.39
C PRO A 80 7.52 -1.72 -18.65
N GLY A 81 7.06 -1.11 -19.75
CA GLY A 81 5.65 -1.09 -20.13
C GLY A 81 4.76 -0.17 -19.28
N THR A 82 5.30 0.42 -18.21
CA THR A 82 4.59 1.40 -17.38
C THR A 82 4.48 2.74 -18.10
N ARG A 83 3.31 3.36 -17.99
CA ARG A 83 3.02 4.66 -18.59
C ARG A 83 2.64 5.68 -17.52
N ILE A 84 3.45 6.73 -17.40
CA ILE A 84 3.16 7.90 -16.58
C ILE A 84 2.48 8.95 -17.48
N LEU A 85 1.21 9.22 -17.19
CA LEU A 85 0.32 10.03 -18.02
C LEU A 85 0.44 11.53 -17.73
N PRO A 86 -0.21 12.41 -18.54
CA PRO A 86 -0.16 13.85 -18.34
C PRO A 86 -0.54 14.30 -16.93
N GLY A 87 0.16 15.33 -16.42
CA GLY A 87 -0.15 15.99 -15.16
C GLY A 87 0.08 15.16 -13.91
N VAL A 88 0.77 14.02 -14.01
CA VAL A 88 1.21 13.26 -12.84
C VAL A 88 2.29 14.03 -12.11
N PHE A 89 2.17 14.12 -10.78
CA PHE A 89 3.20 14.68 -9.91
C PHE A 89 3.71 13.60 -8.96
N ILE A 90 5.02 13.37 -8.97
CA ILE A 90 5.70 12.42 -8.07
C ILE A 90 6.67 13.19 -7.20
N GLU A 91 6.52 13.09 -5.86
CA GLU A 91 7.36 13.74 -4.88
C GLU A 91 7.99 12.70 -3.95
N GLY A 92 9.32 12.77 -3.78
CA GLY A 92 10.09 11.81 -2.98
C GLY A 92 10.43 10.53 -3.73
N ASN A 93 10.89 9.53 -3.01
CA ASN A 93 11.36 8.29 -3.63
C ASN A 93 10.20 7.32 -3.87
N VAL A 94 10.06 6.84 -5.12
CA VAL A 94 8.94 5.99 -5.54
C VAL A 94 9.42 4.85 -6.44
N ILE A 95 8.90 3.65 -6.19
CA ILE A 95 9.07 2.50 -7.07
C ILE A 95 7.72 2.15 -7.71
N ILE A 96 7.69 2.02 -9.02
CA ILE A 96 6.52 1.60 -9.80
C ILE A 96 6.94 0.41 -10.65
N GLY A 97 6.23 -0.70 -10.52
CA GLY A 97 6.49 -1.93 -11.25
C GLY A 97 6.23 -1.84 -12.75
N ALA A 98 6.20 -2.97 -13.40
CA ALA A 98 5.97 -3.10 -14.83
C ALA A 98 4.48 -3.00 -15.22
N ASN A 99 4.22 -2.57 -16.46
CA ASN A 99 2.88 -2.54 -17.09
C ASN A 99 1.82 -1.75 -16.29
N CYS A 100 2.23 -0.74 -15.53
CA CYS A 100 1.31 0.11 -14.78
C CYS A 100 0.76 1.25 -15.64
N LYS A 101 -0.44 1.71 -15.28
CA LYS A 101 -1.02 2.93 -15.81
C LYS A 101 -1.17 3.95 -14.67
N ILE A 102 -0.39 5.02 -14.72
CA ILE A 102 -0.33 6.03 -13.67
C ILE A 102 -0.86 7.37 -14.19
N GLY A 103 -1.91 7.86 -13.57
CA GLY A 103 -2.55 9.12 -13.95
C GLY A 103 -3.79 8.96 -14.84
N PRO A 104 -4.25 10.06 -15.47
CA PRO A 104 -3.66 11.41 -15.45
C PRO A 104 -3.91 12.16 -14.12
N ASN A 105 -3.17 13.27 -13.91
CA ASN A 105 -3.40 14.20 -12.79
C ASN A 105 -3.47 13.52 -11.41
N CYS A 106 -2.63 12.52 -11.15
CA CYS A 106 -2.49 11.92 -9.80
C CYS A 106 -1.25 12.45 -9.10
N TYR A 107 -1.27 12.38 -7.77
CA TYR A 107 -0.16 12.77 -6.91
C TYR A 107 0.35 11.56 -6.13
N ILE A 108 1.61 11.19 -6.34
CA ILE A 108 2.26 10.07 -5.64
C ILE A 108 3.43 10.65 -4.84
N ARG A 109 3.47 10.33 -3.55
CA ARG A 109 4.50 10.92 -2.68
C ARG A 109 4.94 10.02 -1.54
N GLY A 110 6.05 10.45 -0.92
CA GLY A 110 6.68 9.71 0.17
C GLY A 110 7.34 8.43 -0.32
N ASN A 111 7.66 7.53 0.58
CA ASN A 111 8.30 6.25 0.26
C ASN A 111 7.27 5.23 -0.21
N THR A 112 6.81 5.38 -1.46
CA THR A 112 5.74 4.55 -2.03
C THR A 112 6.30 3.51 -2.98
N SER A 113 5.84 2.26 -2.85
CA SER A 113 6.02 1.25 -3.88
C SER A 113 4.69 0.74 -4.42
N ILE A 114 4.62 0.58 -5.74
CA ILE A 114 3.47 0.11 -6.49
C ILE A 114 3.93 -1.09 -7.31
N GLY A 115 3.27 -2.23 -7.13
CA GLY A 115 3.55 -3.47 -7.83
C GLY A 115 3.23 -3.42 -9.32
N ASP A 116 3.40 -4.55 -10.00
CA ASP A 116 3.15 -4.67 -11.43
C ASP A 116 1.65 -4.62 -11.78
N ASN A 117 1.33 -4.24 -13.00
CA ASN A 117 -0.02 -4.24 -13.56
C ASN A 117 -1.04 -3.42 -12.74
N CYS A 118 -0.59 -2.38 -12.06
CA CYS A 118 -1.45 -1.51 -11.25
C CYS A 118 -2.01 -0.34 -12.06
N HIS A 119 -3.19 0.14 -11.65
CA HIS A 119 -3.79 1.36 -12.17
C HIS A 119 -4.00 2.36 -11.02
N ILE A 120 -3.25 3.46 -11.04
CA ILE A 120 -3.47 4.63 -10.19
C ILE A 120 -4.02 5.73 -11.09
N GLY A 121 -5.30 6.00 -10.97
CA GLY A 121 -6.01 6.79 -11.97
C GLY A 121 -6.15 8.27 -11.64
N GLN A 122 -7.14 8.90 -12.27
CA GLN A 122 -7.31 10.35 -12.24
C GLN A 122 -7.63 10.88 -10.83
N SER A 123 -6.94 11.97 -10.46
CA SER A 123 -7.14 12.69 -9.19
C SER A 123 -7.02 11.78 -7.96
N VAL A 124 -6.13 10.81 -8.04
CA VAL A 124 -5.77 9.94 -6.90
C VAL A 124 -4.53 10.49 -6.24
N GLU A 125 -4.55 10.56 -4.92
CA GLU A 125 -3.34 10.79 -4.12
C GLU A 125 -2.93 9.51 -3.40
N ILE A 126 -1.67 9.10 -3.61
CA ILE A 126 -1.03 7.99 -2.88
C ILE A 126 0.13 8.55 -2.06
N LYS A 127 0.14 8.29 -0.77
CA LYS A 127 1.15 8.80 0.13
C LYS A 127 1.73 7.69 1.02
N ASN A 128 3.03 7.43 0.87
CA ASN A 128 3.76 6.50 1.75
C ASN A 128 3.06 5.12 1.85
N CYS A 129 2.86 4.47 0.72
CA CYS A 129 2.12 3.22 0.63
C CYS A 129 2.97 2.07 0.06
N LEU A 130 2.61 0.86 0.46
CA LEU A 130 3.00 -0.38 -0.20
C LEU A 130 1.75 -0.95 -0.90
N ILE A 131 1.75 -0.95 -2.22
CA ILE A 131 0.64 -1.45 -3.06
C ILE A 131 1.13 -2.65 -3.85
N LEU A 132 0.50 -3.80 -3.67
CA LEU A 132 0.87 -5.02 -4.38
C LEU A 132 0.27 -5.06 -5.79
N SER A 133 0.75 -6.02 -6.59
CA SER A 133 0.44 -6.11 -8.02
C SER A 133 -1.04 -6.30 -8.34
N ASN A 134 -1.45 -5.94 -9.55
CA ASN A 134 -2.80 -6.07 -10.08
C ASN A 134 -3.86 -5.25 -9.33
N THR A 135 -3.46 -4.19 -8.62
CA THR A 135 -4.34 -3.37 -7.78
C THR A 135 -4.75 -2.09 -8.51
N ASN A 136 -6.03 -1.74 -8.36
CA ASN A 136 -6.64 -0.58 -8.99
C ASN A 136 -7.12 0.45 -7.96
N VAL A 137 -6.63 1.68 -8.07
CA VAL A 137 -7.13 2.88 -7.39
C VAL A 137 -7.48 3.88 -8.47
N GLY A 138 -8.68 3.74 -9.07
CA GLY A 138 -8.98 4.33 -10.39
C GLY A 138 -9.31 5.81 -10.37
N HIS A 139 -9.95 6.33 -9.32
CA HIS A 139 -10.55 7.67 -9.35
C HIS A 139 -10.67 8.33 -7.98
N LEU A 140 -10.34 9.63 -7.90
CA LEU A 140 -10.77 10.57 -6.84
C LEU A 140 -10.50 10.05 -5.40
N SER A 141 -9.44 9.32 -5.19
CA SER A 141 -9.18 8.61 -3.93
C SER A 141 -7.96 9.18 -3.21
N TYR A 142 -7.98 9.12 -1.87
CA TYR A 142 -6.81 9.39 -1.04
C TYR A 142 -6.42 8.15 -0.25
N ILE A 143 -5.20 7.66 -0.47
CA ILE A 143 -4.66 6.50 0.24
C ILE A 143 -3.33 6.92 0.88
N GLY A 144 -3.31 6.98 2.20
CA GLY A 144 -2.14 7.41 2.95
C GLY A 144 -1.65 6.39 3.97
N ASP A 145 -0.33 6.19 4.05
CA ASP A 145 0.35 5.36 5.06
C ASP A 145 -0.27 3.95 5.19
N SER A 146 -0.52 3.30 4.05
CA SER A 146 -1.34 2.08 3.94
C SER A 146 -0.62 0.95 3.21
N VAL A 147 -1.04 -0.29 3.49
CA VAL A 147 -0.64 -1.49 2.74
C VAL A 147 -1.86 -2.03 2.02
N LEU A 148 -1.75 -2.18 0.71
CA LEU A 148 -2.77 -2.78 -0.15
C LEU A 148 -2.24 -4.09 -0.72
N GLY A 149 -3.04 -5.15 -0.57
CA GLY A 149 -2.76 -6.47 -1.14
C GLY A 149 -2.86 -6.53 -2.66
N GLU A 150 -2.80 -7.74 -3.18
CA GLU A 150 -2.97 -8.00 -4.60
C GLU A 150 -4.43 -7.95 -5.03
N LYS A 151 -4.66 -7.54 -6.29
CA LYS A 151 -5.99 -7.55 -6.91
C LYS A 151 -7.04 -6.79 -6.11
N VAL A 152 -6.61 -5.77 -5.38
CA VAL A 152 -7.51 -4.84 -4.71
C VAL A 152 -8.13 -3.92 -5.75
N ASN A 153 -9.43 -3.63 -5.61
CA ASN A 153 -10.10 -2.65 -6.44
C ASN A 153 -10.86 -1.64 -5.58
N LEU A 154 -10.37 -0.41 -5.55
CA LEU A 154 -11.00 0.65 -4.77
C LEU A 154 -12.01 1.42 -5.62
N GLY A 155 -13.24 1.46 -5.13
CA GLY A 155 -14.30 2.30 -5.71
C GLY A 155 -13.93 3.78 -5.66
N ALA A 156 -14.41 4.55 -6.65
CA ALA A 156 -14.15 5.99 -6.76
C ALA A 156 -14.46 6.72 -5.45
N GLY A 157 -13.61 7.66 -5.05
CA GLY A 157 -13.79 8.43 -3.82
C GLY A 157 -13.46 7.67 -2.53
N THR A 158 -12.82 6.50 -2.61
CA THR A 158 -12.34 5.82 -1.41
C THR A 158 -11.26 6.65 -0.72
N THR A 159 -11.44 6.92 0.58
CA THR A 159 -10.51 7.73 1.37
C THR A 159 -10.08 7.03 2.65
N THR A 160 -8.77 7.12 2.97
CA THR A 160 -8.23 6.62 4.23
C THR A 160 -7.87 7.78 5.15
N SER A 161 -8.31 7.75 6.40
CA SER A 161 -7.74 8.64 7.41
C SER A 161 -6.44 8.03 7.94
N ASN A 162 -5.42 8.84 8.15
CA ASN A 162 -4.09 8.37 8.58
C ASN A 162 -3.51 9.11 9.78
N LEU A 163 -4.23 10.07 10.35
CA LEU A 163 -3.78 10.85 11.50
C LEU A 163 -4.89 10.93 12.56
N ARG A 164 -4.53 10.67 13.81
CA ARG A 164 -5.43 10.87 14.95
C ARG A 164 -5.47 12.34 15.35
N HIS A 165 -6.62 12.82 15.80
CA HIS A 165 -6.78 14.19 16.28
C HIS A 165 -5.91 14.51 17.51
N ASP A 166 -5.64 13.50 18.37
CA ASP A 166 -4.80 13.65 19.56
C ASP A 166 -3.29 13.53 19.28
N GLY A 167 -2.91 13.25 18.02
CA GLY A 167 -1.53 13.14 17.57
C GLY A 167 -0.75 11.95 18.13
N LYS A 168 -1.41 11.01 18.83
CA LYS A 168 -0.79 9.78 19.36
C LYS A 168 -0.62 8.72 18.29
N ASN A 169 0.10 7.64 18.62
CA ASN A 169 0.19 6.46 17.78
C ASN A 169 -1.18 5.83 17.55
N HIS A 170 -1.35 5.22 16.39
CA HIS A 170 -2.52 4.42 16.09
C HIS A 170 -2.47 3.09 16.83
N LEU A 171 -3.63 2.64 17.29
CA LEU A 171 -3.84 1.31 17.81
C LEU A 171 -4.55 0.47 16.76
N SER A 172 -4.16 -0.80 16.60
CA SER A 172 -4.83 -1.76 15.73
C SER A 172 -5.22 -3.02 16.49
N MET A 173 -6.39 -3.57 16.17
CA MET A 173 -6.92 -4.75 16.85
C MET A 173 -6.17 -6.01 16.38
N VAL A 174 -5.63 -6.77 17.30
CA VAL A 174 -4.93 -8.03 17.04
C VAL A 174 -5.37 -9.07 18.07
N GLY A 175 -6.01 -10.15 17.63
CA GLY A 175 -6.45 -11.22 18.52
C GLY A 175 -7.32 -10.75 19.69
N GLY A 176 -8.18 -9.76 19.48
CA GLY A 176 -9.04 -9.18 20.52
C GLY A 176 -8.38 -8.12 21.40
N THR A 177 -7.10 -7.80 21.17
CA THR A 177 -6.34 -6.81 21.95
C THR A 177 -5.92 -5.64 21.06
N LEU A 178 -5.96 -4.42 21.59
CA LEU A 178 -5.43 -3.24 20.91
C LEU A 178 -3.91 -3.19 21.08
N VAL A 179 -3.19 -3.25 19.97
CA VAL A 179 -1.72 -3.19 19.91
C VAL A 179 -1.31 -1.82 19.38
N ASP A 180 -0.34 -1.20 20.04
CA ASP A 180 0.30 0.03 19.53
C ASP A 180 1.12 -0.30 18.29
N THR A 181 0.80 0.36 17.18
CA THR A 181 1.50 0.16 15.91
C THR A 181 2.86 0.84 15.86
N GLY A 182 3.21 1.66 16.84
CA GLY A 182 4.39 2.53 16.82
C GLY A 182 4.31 3.64 15.78
N ARG A 183 3.17 3.82 15.12
CA ARG A 183 3.01 4.75 14.00
C ARG A 183 2.04 5.87 14.34
N ARG A 184 2.54 7.11 14.30
CA ARG A 184 1.71 8.32 14.44
C ARG A 184 0.86 8.55 13.18
N LYS A 185 1.38 8.21 11.99
CA LYS A 185 0.64 8.20 10.73
C LYS A 185 0.49 6.76 10.28
N PHE A 186 -0.76 6.31 10.19
CA PHE A 186 -1.10 4.97 9.76
C PHE A 186 -2.53 4.96 9.21
N GLY A 187 -2.67 4.57 7.95
CA GLY A 187 -3.95 4.47 7.26
C GLY A 187 -4.63 3.14 7.51
N THR A 188 -4.54 2.23 6.57
CA THR A 188 -5.27 0.96 6.60
C THR A 188 -4.42 -0.20 6.06
N ILE A 189 -4.83 -1.41 6.43
CA ILE A 189 -4.37 -2.64 5.79
C ILE A 189 -5.54 -3.20 4.98
N ILE A 190 -5.36 -3.30 3.67
CA ILE A 190 -6.36 -3.84 2.75
C ILE A 190 -5.82 -5.15 2.19
N GLY A 191 -6.49 -6.25 2.51
CA GLY A 191 -6.08 -7.60 2.10
C GLY A 191 -6.28 -7.87 0.61
N ASP A 192 -5.72 -9.00 0.16
CA ASP A 192 -5.85 -9.45 -1.23
C ASP A 192 -7.33 -9.58 -1.65
N HIS A 193 -7.63 -9.21 -2.89
CA HIS A 193 -8.97 -9.32 -3.49
C HIS A 193 -10.07 -8.51 -2.77
N VAL A 194 -9.73 -7.46 -2.04
CA VAL A 194 -10.73 -6.57 -1.45
C VAL A 194 -11.29 -5.63 -2.51
N HIS A 195 -12.61 -5.46 -2.51
CA HIS A 195 -13.30 -4.49 -3.36
C HIS A 195 -14.08 -3.50 -2.50
N THR A 196 -13.79 -2.20 -2.63
CA THR A 196 -14.59 -1.19 -1.94
C THR A 196 -15.69 -0.62 -2.85
N GLY A 197 -16.83 -0.30 -2.24
CA GLY A 197 -17.84 0.53 -2.88
C GLY A 197 -17.34 1.96 -3.08
N ILE A 198 -18.01 2.72 -3.96
CA ILE A 198 -17.70 4.15 -4.14
C ILE A 198 -17.89 4.93 -2.84
N ASN A 199 -17.08 5.99 -2.62
CA ASN A 199 -17.14 6.86 -1.45
C ASN A 199 -16.99 6.10 -0.10
N THR A 200 -16.23 5.00 -0.10
CA THR A 200 -15.88 4.33 1.15
C THR A 200 -14.91 5.19 1.95
N SER A 201 -15.20 5.42 3.23
CA SER A 201 -14.33 6.13 4.15
C SER A 201 -13.77 5.16 5.19
N ILE A 202 -12.45 5.09 5.32
CA ILE A 202 -11.80 4.11 6.20
C ILE A 202 -11.11 4.83 7.35
N TYR A 203 -11.51 4.50 8.58
CA TYR A 203 -10.86 5.02 9.78
C TYR A 203 -9.42 4.49 9.90
N PRO A 204 -8.53 5.28 10.51
CA PRO A 204 -7.13 4.91 10.62
C PRO A 204 -6.94 3.64 11.46
N GLY A 205 -5.97 2.82 11.08
CA GLY A 205 -5.65 1.57 11.74
C GLY A 205 -6.63 0.42 11.50
N ARG A 206 -7.62 0.60 10.61
CA ARG A 206 -8.58 -0.47 10.26
C ARG A 206 -7.98 -1.45 9.26
N LYS A 207 -8.51 -2.67 9.30
CA LYS A 207 -8.11 -3.75 8.40
C LYS A 207 -9.34 -4.30 7.67
N LEU A 208 -9.21 -4.42 6.35
CA LEU A 208 -10.14 -5.14 5.51
C LEU A 208 -9.47 -6.45 5.11
N TRP A 209 -10.01 -7.57 5.57
CA TRP A 209 -9.42 -8.89 5.34
C TRP A 209 -9.59 -9.33 3.89
N PRO A 210 -8.78 -10.27 3.41
CA PRO A 210 -8.88 -10.77 2.04
C PRO A 210 -10.30 -11.19 1.65
N ASN A 211 -10.67 -10.91 0.39
CA ASN A 211 -11.97 -11.21 -0.18
C ASN A 211 -13.16 -10.49 0.46
N THR A 212 -12.93 -9.43 1.22
CA THR A 212 -14.03 -8.61 1.77
C THR A 212 -14.42 -7.47 0.82
N THR A 213 -15.62 -6.94 1.05
CA THR A 213 -16.16 -5.83 0.26
C THR A 213 -16.79 -4.79 1.18
N THR A 214 -16.92 -3.55 0.70
CA THR A 214 -17.72 -2.52 1.35
C THR A 214 -18.88 -2.09 0.45
N ARG A 215 -19.93 -1.54 1.06
CA ARG A 215 -21.04 -0.93 0.31
C ARG A 215 -20.69 0.49 -0.14
N PRO A 216 -21.36 1.02 -1.16
CA PRO A 216 -21.24 2.43 -1.50
C PRO A 216 -21.55 3.34 -0.30
N GLY A 217 -20.67 4.32 -0.05
CA GLY A 217 -20.80 5.27 1.06
C GLY A 217 -20.50 4.68 2.45
N GLU A 218 -19.97 3.49 2.53
CA GLU A 218 -19.70 2.85 3.82
C GLU A 218 -18.57 3.56 4.60
N ILE A 219 -18.82 3.74 5.91
CA ILE A 219 -17.82 4.24 6.86
C ILE A 219 -17.27 3.05 7.66
N VAL A 220 -16.04 2.66 7.37
CA VAL A 220 -15.36 1.53 8.01
C VAL A 220 -14.76 1.98 9.33
N GLN A 221 -15.51 1.78 10.42
CA GLN A 221 -15.08 2.15 11.78
C GLN A 221 -14.44 0.98 12.54
N LYS A 222 -14.64 -0.25 12.09
CA LYS A 222 -14.10 -1.49 12.65
C LYS A 222 -13.49 -2.33 11.55
N ASP A 223 -12.61 -3.27 11.92
CA ASP A 223 -12.06 -4.23 10.98
C ASP A 223 -13.19 -5.04 10.30
N ILE A 224 -13.08 -5.21 8.98
CA ILE A 224 -13.98 -6.08 8.22
C ILE A 224 -13.27 -7.42 8.04
N GLN A 225 -13.82 -8.47 8.63
CA GLN A 225 -13.27 -9.81 8.57
C GLN A 225 -14.08 -10.66 7.60
N SER A 226 -13.42 -11.46 6.79
CA SER A 226 -14.10 -12.50 6.03
C SER A 226 -14.76 -13.48 7.02
N PRO A 227 -15.96 -13.97 6.76
CA PRO A 227 -16.45 -15.14 7.44
C PRO A 227 -15.39 -16.23 7.27
N ILE A 228 -14.86 -16.75 8.36
CA ILE A 228 -13.95 -17.91 8.32
C ILE A 228 -14.82 -19.07 7.83
N SER A 229 -14.83 -19.29 6.52
CA SER A 229 -15.20 -20.61 6.01
C SER A 229 -14.10 -21.53 6.49
N ASN A 230 -14.44 -22.44 7.40
CA ASN A 230 -13.55 -23.45 7.96
C ASN A 230 -12.59 -23.96 6.86
N LEU A 231 -11.31 -23.60 6.99
CA LEU A 231 -10.20 -24.21 6.26
C LEU A 231 -9.96 -25.61 6.83
#